data_e475f0da9e8e6faf352df19351d4d4e8
#
_entry.id   e475f0da9e8e6faf352df19351d4d4e8
#
_cell.length_a   1.000
_cell.length_b   1.000
_cell.length_c   1.000
_cell.angle_alpha   90.00
_cell.angle_beta   90.00
_cell.angle_gamma   90.00
#
_symmetry.space_group_name_H-M   'P 1'
#
loop_
_entity.id
_entity.type
_entity.pdbx_description
1 polymer ?
#
loop_
_entity_poly.entity_id
_entity_poly.type
_entity_poly.pdbx_seq_one_letter_code
_entity_poly.pdbx_strand_id
1 'polypeptide(L)'
;MDKIIQTWQITVHVSNSAQIISAKLKLLRRVLKIWAKNLSNLAKLIANCNLVIAFFDKLEEYRELYLQELNFRAILKKHIALLLEMLRNYWKQRFTQRLVQFGDENTKFFHAMATERYRKNVICQVSDPSGYTILDHQGKSALFYQEFKVRLGTSLAIDMQFDLQNIVYCHDDLEELCSPFTDDDINSVILDLPNKRAPGPDGFNGFFFKRAWHTIRTDFFALCQDFYLGTADLKSINSSYIALVPKRENPEYVSDYRPISLVSSPLKIVAKLLANRLQSVALKVIHENQYDFIKGRTIQDCLA
;
A
#
# COMPACT_ATOMS: atom_id res chain seq x y z
N MET A 1 -11.38 2.49 -15.99
CA MET A 1 -10.12 2.95 -16.59
C MET A 1 -10.21 4.41 -17.01
N ASP A 2 -11.26 4.82 -17.67
CA ASP A 2 -11.42 6.17 -18.27
C ASP A 2 -11.17 7.33 -17.30
N LYS A 3 -11.65 7.24 -16.06
CA LYS A 3 -11.37 8.25 -15.03
C LYS A 3 -9.89 8.37 -14.66
N ILE A 4 -9.15 7.28 -14.71
CA ILE A 4 -7.70 7.29 -14.47
C ILE A 4 -7.01 8.01 -15.62
N ILE A 5 -7.32 7.63 -16.87
CA ILE A 5 -6.76 8.21 -18.08
C ILE A 5 -7.02 9.72 -18.11
N GLN A 6 -8.29 10.12 -17.99
CA GLN A 6 -8.70 11.53 -18.01
C GLN A 6 -8.00 12.35 -16.92
N THR A 7 -7.92 11.81 -15.69
CA THR A 7 -7.27 12.52 -14.58
C THR A 7 -5.77 12.62 -14.78
N TRP A 8 -5.12 11.57 -15.31
CA TRP A 8 -3.68 11.54 -15.50
C TRP A 8 -3.19 12.49 -16.62
N GLN A 9 -4.04 12.75 -17.61
CA GLN A 9 -3.77 13.68 -18.71
C GLN A 9 -3.87 15.16 -18.29
N ILE A 10 -4.37 15.46 -17.10
CA ILE A 10 -4.45 16.85 -16.61
C ILE A 10 -3.02 17.39 -16.44
N THR A 11 -2.77 18.52 -17.08
CA THR A 11 -1.48 19.21 -16.98
C THR A 11 -1.29 19.76 -15.57
N VAL A 12 -0.14 19.49 -14.98
CA VAL A 12 0.26 20.00 -13.68
C VAL A 12 1.41 20.99 -13.90
N HIS A 13 1.24 22.21 -13.40
CA HIS A 13 2.21 23.30 -13.58
C HIS A 13 3.35 23.21 -12.54
N VAL A 14 4.16 22.16 -12.63
CA VAL A 14 5.39 21.97 -11.85
C VAL A 14 6.46 21.41 -12.78
N SER A 15 7.72 21.72 -12.49
CA SER A 15 8.83 21.43 -13.40
C SER A 15 9.56 20.11 -13.12
N ASN A 16 9.46 19.57 -11.91
CA ASN A 16 10.20 18.37 -11.49
C ASN A 16 9.33 17.12 -11.61
N SER A 17 9.86 16.04 -12.18
CA SER A 17 9.13 14.78 -12.43
C SER A 17 8.55 14.18 -11.14
N ALA A 18 9.27 14.22 -10.02
CA ALA A 18 8.79 13.73 -8.74
C ALA A 18 7.60 14.54 -8.22
N GLN A 19 7.64 15.88 -8.39
CA GLN A 19 6.52 16.77 -8.03
C GLN A 19 5.32 16.52 -8.95
N ILE A 20 5.53 16.30 -10.26
CA ILE A 20 4.47 15.97 -11.22
C ILE A 20 3.75 14.69 -10.78
N ILE A 21 4.48 13.62 -10.50
CA ILE A 21 3.90 12.34 -10.06
C ILE A 21 3.14 12.51 -8.73
N SER A 22 3.75 13.18 -7.75
CA SER A 22 3.12 13.43 -6.45
C SER A 22 1.79 14.17 -6.60
N ALA A 23 1.76 15.23 -7.42
CA ALA A 23 0.57 16.02 -7.68
C ALA A 23 -0.51 15.21 -8.44
N LYS A 24 -0.13 14.47 -9.48
CA LYS A 24 -1.05 13.61 -10.26
C LYS A 24 -1.65 12.51 -9.40
N LEU A 25 -0.86 11.81 -8.58
CA LEU A 25 -1.36 10.79 -7.64
C LEU A 25 -2.31 11.40 -6.61
N LYS A 26 -1.99 12.56 -6.06
CA LYS A 26 -2.86 13.28 -5.11
C LYS A 26 -4.18 13.68 -5.74
N LEU A 27 -4.16 14.19 -6.98
CA LEU A 27 -5.36 14.53 -7.74
C LEU A 27 -6.20 13.29 -8.02
N LEU A 28 -5.59 12.23 -8.54
CA LEU A 28 -6.25 10.96 -8.84
C LEU A 28 -6.90 10.36 -7.59
N ARG A 29 -6.19 10.36 -6.45
CA ARG A 29 -6.75 9.90 -5.17
C ARG A 29 -8.00 10.69 -4.78
N ARG A 30 -8.00 12.01 -4.99
CA ARG A 30 -9.18 12.87 -4.71
C ARG A 30 -10.35 12.51 -5.60
N VAL A 31 -10.13 12.40 -6.91
CA VAL A 31 -11.17 12.04 -7.90
C VAL A 31 -11.76 10.65 -7.60
N LEU A 32 -10.89 9.66 -7.36
CA LEU A 32 -11.34 8.30 -7.04
C LEU A 32 -12.07 8.23 -5.69
N LYS A 33 -11.68 9.04 -4.70
CA LYS A 33 -12.38 9.10 -3.41
C LYS A 33 -13.79 9.67 -3.55
N ILE A 34 -13.99 10.70 -4.39
CA ILE A 34 -15.30 11.27 -4.69
C ILE A 34 -16.15 10.23 -5.44
N TRP A 35 -15.57 9.60 -6.46
CA TRP A 35 -16.26 8.55 -7.21
C TRP A 35 -16.66 7.35 -6.31
N ALA A 36 -15.78 6.91 -5.42
CA ALA A 36 -16.06 5.82 -4.48
C ALA A 36 -17.17 6.14 -3.47
N LYS A 37 -17.37 7.42 -3.11
CA LYS A 37 -18.51 7.81 -2.24
C LYS A 37 -19.86 7.47 -2.86
N ASN A 38 -19.97 7.59 -4.19
CA ASN A 38 -21.20 7.24 -4.90
C ASN A 38 -21.45 5.72 -4.92
N LEU A 39 -20.39 4.91 -4.72
CA LEU A 39 -20.48 3.45 -4.61
C LEU A 39 -20.61 2.96 -3.17
N SER A 40 -20.47 3.83 -2.16
CA SER A 40 -20.37 3.42 -0.75
C SER A 40 -21.72 3.05 -0.09
N ASN A 41 -22.82 3.10 -0.83
CA ASN A 41 -24.16 2.81 -0.30
C ASN A 41 -24.67 1.42 -0.68
N LEU A 42 -23.74 0.42 -0.82
CA LEU A 42 -24.07 -0.93 -1.27
C LEU A 42 -25.19 -1.58 -0.44
N ALA A 43 -25.10 -1.47 0.89
CA ALA A 43 -26.13 -2.02 1.79
C ALA A 43 -27.51 -1.40 1.55
N LYS A 44 -27.57 -0.07 1.35
CA LYS A 44 -28.83 0.63 1.06
C LYS A 44 -29.37 0.28 -0.32
N LEU A 45 -28.50 0.16 -1.33
CA LEU A 45 -28.90 -0.25 -2.67
C LEU A 45 -29.47 -1.67 -2.67
N ILE A 46 -28.83 -2.60 -1.97
CA ILE A 46 -29.31 -3.99 -1.81
C ILE A 46 -30.67 -3.98 -1.10
N ALA A 47 -30.82 -3.22 0.00
CA ALA A 47 -32.07 -3.12 0.73
C ALA A 47 -33.20 -2.57 -0.14
N ASN A 48 -32.92 -1.52 -0.93
CA ASN A 48 -33.91 -0.93 -1.85
C ASN A 48 -34.33 -1.93 -2.94
N CYS A 49 -33.38 -2.64 -3.53
CA CYS A 49 -33.70 -3.66 -4.54
C CYS A 49 -34.55 -4.80 -3.95
N ASN A 50 -34.22 -5.28 -2.74
CA ASN A 50 -34.98 -6.30 -2.05
C ASN A 50 -36.40 -5.83 -1.72
N LEU A 51 -36.57 -4.55 -1.33
CA LEU A 51 -37.90 -3.98 -1.05
C LEU A 51 -38.77 -3.97 -2.31
N VAL A 52 -38.21 -3.60 -3.47
CA VAL A 52 -38.94 -3.63 -4.75
C VAL A 52 -39.26 -5.07 -5.19
N ILE A 53 -38.36 -6.01 -5.00
CA ILE A 53 -38.64 -7.43 -5.30
C ILE A 53 -39.76 -7.95 -4.38
N ALA A 54 -39.71 -7.67 -3.08
CA ALA A 54 -40.74 -8.07 -2.14
C ALA A 54 -42.13 -7.46 -2.49
N PHE A 55 -42.13 -6.26 -3.06
CA PHE A 55 -43.37 -5.66 -3.58
C PHE A 55 -43.91 -6.49 -4.77
N PHE A 56 -43.08 -6.89 -5.72
CA PHE A 56 -43.51 -7.74 -6.82
C PHE A 56 -43.97 -9.13 -6.37
N ASP A 57 -43.26 -9.73 -5.40
CA ASP A 57 -43.65 -11.01 -4.84
C ASP A 57 -45.04 -10.94 -4.18
N LYS A 58 -45.32 -9.83 -3.45
CA LYS A 58 -46.62 -9.57 -2.89
C LYS A 58 -47.71 -9.30 -3.95
N LEU A 59 -47.37 -8.59 -5.04
CA LEU A 59 -48.29 -8.32 -6.14
C LEU A 59 -48.68 -9.62 -6.86
N GLU A 60 -47.76 -10.59 -6.99
CA GLU A 60 -47.97 -11.89 -7.61
C GLU A 60 -48.98 -12.76 -6.82
N GLU A 61 -49.15 -12.53 -5.49
CA GLU A 61 -50.22 -13.18 -4.69
C GLU A 61 -51.62 -12.72 -5.07
N TYR A 62 -51.79 -11.52 -5.68
CA TYR A 62 -53.08 -10.96 -6.06
C TYR A 62 -53.41 -11.07 -7.54
N ARG A 63 -52.38 -11.08 -8.39
CA ARG A 63 -52.52 -11.20 -9.85
C ARG A 63 -51.22 -11.66 -10.50
N GLU A 64 -51.32 -12.23 -11.66
CA GLU A 64 -50.13 -12.50 -12.49
C GLU A 64 -49.39 -11.21 -12.85
N LEU A 65 -48.07 -11.29 -12.85
CA LEU A 65 -47.21 -10.17 -13.23
C LEU A 65 -47.19 -10.02 -14.75
N TYR A 66 -47.25 -8.78 -15.22
CA TYR A 66 -47.05 -8.47 -16.63
C TYR A 66 -45.61 -8.77 -17.06
N LEU A 67 -45.44 -9.02 -18.36
CA LEU A 67 -44.09 -9.34 -18.91
C LEU A 67 -43.02 -8.28 -18.57
N GLN A 68 -43.43 -7.00 -18.55
CA GLN A 68 -42.54 -5.88 -18.18
C GLN A 68 -42.13 -5.93 -16.71
N GLU A 69 -43.03 -6.30 -15.80
CA GLU A 69 -42.75 -6.47 -14.37
C GLU A 69 -41.86 -7.67 -14.11
N LEU A 70 -42.07 -8.79 -14.81
CA LEU A 70 -41.21 -9.96 -14.75
C LEU A 70 -39.79 -9.63 -15.23
N ASN A 71 -39.66 -8.91 -16.34
CA ASN A 71 -38.38 -8.47 -16.87
C ASN A 71 -37.66 -7.54 -15.90
N PHE A 72 -38.37 -6.59 -15.31
CA PHE A 72 -37.80 -5.66 -14.33
C PHE A 72 -37.34 -6.39 -13.05
N ARG A 73 -38.13 -7.34 -12.54
CA ARG A 73 -37.75 -8.21 -11.43
C ARG A 73 -36.50 -9.03 -11.74
N ALA A 74 -36.38 -9.56 -12.95
CA ALA A 74 -35.18 -10.29 -13.39
C ALA A 74 -33.93 -9.39 -13.45
N ILE A 75 -34.07 -8.15 -13.93
CA ILE A 75 -32.99 -7.15 -13.94
C ILE A 75 -32.56 -6.83 -12.51
N LEU A 76 -33.49 -6.62 -11.58
CA LEU A 76 -33.19 -6.35 -10.18
C LEU A 76 -32.45 -7.50 -9.52
N LYS A 77 -32.87 -8.76 -9.76
CA LYS A 77 -32.17 -9.95 -9.24
C LYS A 77 -30.72 -10.01 -9.74
N LYS A 78 -30.48 -9.75 -11.03
CA LYS A 78 -29.12 -9.66 -11.58
C LYS A 78 -28.32 -8.54 -10.95
N HIS A 79 -28.95 -7.37 -10.74
CA HIS A 79 -28.30 -6.23 -10.12
C HIS A 79 -27.91 -6.51 -8.66
N ILE A 80 -28.79 -7.16 -7.88
CA ILE A 80 -28.46 -7.59 -6.50
C ILE A 80 -27.26 -8.54 -6.49
N ALA A 81 -27.19 -9.51 -7.39
CA ALA A 81 -26.04 -10.41 -7.47
C ALA A 81 -24.71 -9.64 -7.65
N LEU A 82 -24.68 -8.62 -8.52
CA LEU A 82 -23.52 -7.76 -8.70
C LEU A 82 -23.20 -6.95 -7.43
N LEU A 83 -24.23 -6.38 -6.78
CA LEU A 83 -24.03 -5.61 -5.54
C LEU A 83 -23.49 -6.48 -4.39
N LEU A 84 -23.98 -7.71 -4.26
CA LEU A 84 -23.49 -8.68 -3.29
C LEU A 84 -22.04 -9.08 -3.56
N GLU A 85 -21.68 -9.28 -4.82
CA GLU A 85 -20.28 -9.54 -5.20
C GLU A 85 -19.37 -8.34 -4.85
N MET A 86 -19.81 -7.11 -5.12
CA MET A 86 -19.08 -5.91 -4.72
C MET A 86 -18.92 -5.81 -3.20
N LEU A 87 -19.97 -6.12 -2.43
CA LEU A 87 -19.94 -6.15 -0.96
C LEU A 87 -19.00 -7.23 -0.45
N ARG A 88 -19.03 -8.43 -1.05
CA ARG A 88 -18.10 -9.50 -0.74
C ARG A 88 -16.65 -9.08 -0.96
N ASN A 89 -16.35 -8.47 -2.11
CA ASN A 89 -15.01 -7.98 -2.43
C ASN A 89 -14.55 -6.88 -1.48
N TYR A 90 -15.44 -5.99 -1.07
CA TYR A 90 -15.19 -4.95 -0.08
C TYR A 90 -14.74 -5.55 1.28
N TRP A 91 -15.44 -6.56 1.77
CA TRP A 91 -15.08 -7.22 3.04
C TRP A 91 -13.86 -8.12 2.89
N LYS A 92 -13.73 -8.85 1.79
CA LYS A 92 -12.56 -9.69 1.50
C LYS A 92 -11.25 -8.89 1.48
N GLN A 93 -11.26 -7.65 0.98
CA GLN A 93 -10.10 -6.77 1.01
C GLN A 93 -9.69 -6.37 2.43
N ARG A 94 -10.65 -6.27 3.35
CA ARG A 94 -10.40 -5.96 4.77
C ARG A 94 -9.96 -7.18 5.58
N PHE A 95 -10.36 -8.35 5.11
CA PHE A 95 -10.01 -9.64 5.71
C PHE A 95 -8.80 -10.25 5.02
N THR A 96 -7.60 -9.80 5.30
CA THR A 96 -6.36 -10.19 4.58
C THR A 96 -5.82 -11.58 4.98
N GLN A 97 -6.63 -12.61 5.15
CA GLN A 97 -6.13 -13.97 5.39
C GLN A 97 -6.10 -14.82 4.11
N ARG A 98 -4.95 -15.49 3.88
CA ARG A 98 -4.72 -16.37 2.73
C ARG A 98 -5.49 -17.69 2.80
N LEU A 99 -6.05 -18.04 3.97
CA LEU A 99 -6.59 -19.38 4.27
C LEU A 99 -8.01 -19.64 3.79
N VAL A 100 -8.76 -18.64 3.32
CA VAL A 100 -10.14 -18.84 2.85
C VAL A 100 -10.17 -18.74 1.33
N GLN A 101 -9.62 -19.75 0.65
CA GLN A 101 -9.84 -19.92 -0.79
C GLN A 101 -11.18 -20.61 -1.10
N PHE A 102 -11.77 -21.35 -0.17
CA PHE A 102 -12.94 -22.20 -0.37
C PHE A 102 -13.88 -22.20 0.84
N GLY A 103 -14.21 -21.07 1.40
CA GLY A 103 -15.16 -20.99 2.50
C GLY A 103 -16.43 -20.28 2.08
N ASP A 104 -17.53 -20.76 2.61
CA ASP A 104 -18.89 -20.24 2.52
C ASP A 104 -18.90 -18.71 2.41
N GLU A 105 -19.69 -18.15 1.49
CA GLU A 105 -19.78 -16.71 1.15
C GLU A 105 -20.32 -15.85 2.30
N ASN A 106 -20.05 -16.23 3.55
CA ASN A 106 -20.60 -15.61 4.73
C ASN A 106 -19.96 -14.23 5.01
N THR A 107 -20.57 -13.19 4.47
CA THR A 107 -20.19 -11.79 4.72
C THR A 107 -20.19 -11.44 6.20
N LYS A 108 -21.02 -12.07 7.02
CA LYS A 108 -21.05 -11.90 8.49
C LYS A 108 -19.75 -12.37 9.14
N PHE A 109 -19.20 -13.50 8.69
CA PHE A 109 -17.91 -14.01 9.16
C PHE A 109 -16.78 -13.02 8.86
N PHE A 110 -16.68 -12.55 7.62
CA PHE A 110 -15.65 -11.56 7.24
C PHE A 110 -15.79 -10.24 8.00
N HIS A 111 -17.02 -9.82 8.27
CA HIS A 111 -17.28 -8.64 9.08
C HIS A 111 -16.84 -8.83 10.53
N ALA A 112 -17.18 -9.96 11.14
CA ALA A 112 -16.79 -10.28 12.51
C ALA A 112 -15.26 -10.30 12.66
N MET A 113 -14.56 -10.99 11.77
CA MET A 113 -13.10 -11.08 11.77
C MET A 113 -12.42 -9.73 11.51
N ALA A 114 -12.97 -8.92 10.61
CA ALA A 114 -12.44 -7.57 10.37
C ALA A 114 -12.62 -6.68 11.62
N THR A 115 -13.73 -6.82 12.31
CA THR A 115 -14.01 -6.09 13.56
C THR A 115 -13.09 -6.56 14.69
N GLU A 116 -12.85 -7.85 14.84
CA GLU A 116 -11.92 -8.41 15.81
C GLU A 116 -10.49 -7.89 15.55
N ARG A 117 -10.05 -7.91 14.29
CA ARG A 117 -8.74 -7.37 13.91
C ARG A 117 -8.62 -5.88 14.18
N TYR A 118 -9.69 -5.11 13.90
CA TYR A 118 -9.73 -3.70 14.25
C TYR A 118 -9.56 -3.49 15.75
N ARG A 119 -10.29 -4.26 16.58
CA ARG A 119 -10.18 -4.19 18.05
C ARG A 119 -8.77 -4.53 18.54
N LYS A 120 -8.14 -5.57 17.99
CA LYS A 120 -6.76 -5.96 18.33
C LYS A 120 -5.72 -4.90 17.93
N ASN A 121 -5.99 -4.11 16.90
CA ASN A 121 -5.08 -3.06 16.44
C ASN A 121 -5.34 -1.70 17.10
N VAL A 122 -6.40 -1.55 17.89
CA VAL A 122 -6.67 -0.31 18.62
C VAL A 122 -5.75 -0.23 19.84
N ILE A 123 -4.97 0.84 19.89
CA ILE A 123 -4.14 1.18 21.06
C ILE A 123 -5.06 1.87 22.07
N CYS A 124 -5.58 1.09 23.03
CA CYS A 124 -6.48 1.61 24.06
C CYS A 124 -5.74 2.56 25.00
N GLN A 125 -4.56 2.17 25.45
CA GLN A 125 -3.74 2.89 26.41
C GLN A 125 -2.26 2.73 26.09
N VAL A 126 -1.44 3.61 26.60
CA VAL A 126 0.02 3.51 26.58
C VAL A 126 0.57 4.21 27.82
N SER A 127 1.61 3.63 28.42
CA SER A 127 2.30 4.22 29.58
C SER A 127 3.55 4.96 29.12
N ASP A 128 3.81 6.09 29.74
CA ASP A 128 5.06 6.83 29.59
C ASP A 128 6.20 6.18 30.40
N PRO A 129 7.46 6.62 30.25
CA PRO A 129 8.58 6.07 31.03
C PRO A 129 8.45 6.25 32.55
N SER A 130 7.62 7.15 33.02
CA SER A 130 7.34 7.33 34.47
C SER A 130 6.27 6.37 35.01
N GLY A 131 5.63 5.61 34.14
CA GLY A 131 4.54 4.68 34.48
C GLY A 131 3.15 5.32 34.44
N TYR A 132 3.02 6.59 34.03
CA TYR A 132 1.72 7.24 33.88
C TYR A 132 1.00 6.73 32.62
N THR A 133 -0.24 6.24 32.82
CA THR A 133 -1.04 5.68 31.73
C THR A 133 -1.85 6.75 31.01
N ILE A 134 -1.68 6.85 29.69
CA ILE A 134 -2.35 7.80 28.81
C ILE A 134 -3.46 7.10 28.04
N LEU A 135 -4.67 7.61 28.16
CA LEU A 135 -5.87 7.01 27.55
C LEU A 135 -6.38 7.82 26.35
N ASP A 136 -6.20 9.13 26.38
CA ASP A 136 -6.68 10.02 25.33
C ASP A 136 -5.85 9.91 24.04
N HIS A 137 -6.51 10.16 22.90
CA HIS A 137 -5.87 10.00 21.59
C HIS A 137 -4.74 11.00 21.36
N GLN A 138 -4.90 12.25 21.85
CA GLN A 138 -3.92 13.31 21.64
C GLN A 138 -2.64 13.06 22.44
N GLY A 139 -2.76 12.66 23.71
CA GLY A 139 -1.63 12.30 24.54
C GLY A 139 -0.88 11.09 24.02
N LYS A 140 -1.59 10.02 23.62
CA LYS A 140 -0.95 8.85 22.96
C LYS A 140 -0.18 9.26 21.70
N SER A 141 -0.80 10.07 20.85
CA SER A 141 -0.15 10.56 19.61
C SER A 141 1.10 11.38 19.90
N ALA A 142 1.06 12.25 20.90
CA ALA A 142 2.19 13.06 21.31
C ALA A 142 3.34 12.18 21.85
N LEU A 143 3.02 11.22 22.71
CA LEU A 143 4.03 10.30 23.27
C LEU A 143 4.73 9.50 22.17
N PHE A 144 3.97 8.87 21.28
CA PHE A 144 4.54 8.12 20.14
C PHE A 144 5.39 9.02 19.24
N TYR A 145 4.92 10.22 18.94
CA TYR A 145 5.66 11.17 18.12
C TYR A 145 7.01 11.55 18.73
N GLN A 146 7.04 11.89 20.01
CA GLN A 146 8.27 12.26 20.72
C GLN A 146 9.27 11.09 20.78
N GLU A 147 8.81 9.91 21.16
CA GLU A 147 9.65 8.72 21.24
C GLU A 147 10.27 8.35 19.89
N PHE A 148 9.47 8.35 18.81
CA PHE A 148 10.00 8.04 17.50
C PHE A 148 10.86 9.16 16.92
N LYS A 149 10.56 10.41 17.23
CA LYS A 149 11.42 11.53 16.84
C LYS A 149 12.82 11.39 17.45
N VAL A 150 12.91 11.00 18.71
CA VAL A 150 14.21 10.74 19.37
C VAL A 150 14.92 9.54 18.75
N ARG A 151 14.18 8.42 18.53
CA ARG A 151 14.77 7.19 17.96
C ARG A 151 15.22 7.31 16.53
N LEU A 152 14.49 8.04 15.69
CA LEU A 152 14.87 8.29 14.30
C LEU A 152 16.01 9.31 14.20
N GLY A 153 16.25 10.02 15.29
CA GLY A 153 17.38 10.93 15.44
C GLY A 153 17.25 12.22 14.64
N THR A 154 18.22 13.07 14.87
CA THR A 154 18.55 14.21 14.01
C THR A 154 19.76 13.83 13.18
N SER A 155 19.84 14.32 11.95
CA SER A 155 21.03 14.16 11.14
C SER A 155 22.24 14.77 11.88
N LEU A 156 23.13 13.91 12.33
CA LEU A 156 24.43 14.32 12.86
C LEU A 156 25.42 14.29 11.69
N ALA A 157 26.24 15.31 11.57
CA ALA A 157 27.38 15.26 10.68
C ALA A 157 28.31 14.14 11.22
N ILE A 158 28.49 13.09 10.46
CA ILE A 158 29.42 12.02 10.79
C ILE A 158 30.76 12.45 10.22
N ASP A 159 31.63 12.91 11.10
CA ASP A 159 33.03 13.19 10.76
C ASP A 159 33.86 11.90 10.96
N MET A 160 33.63 10.93 10.09
CA MET A 160 34.38 9.69 10.06
C MET A 160 35.21 9.64 8.77
N GLN A 161 36.52 9.70 8.93
CA GLN A 161 37.47 9.45 7.86
C GLN A 161 37.87 7.98 7.89
N PHE A 162 37.26 7.17 7.02
CA PHE A 162 37.73 5.82 6.75
C PHE A 162 38.57 5.83 5.48
N ASP A 163 39.73 5.20 5.55
CA ASP A 163 40.48 4.83 4.35
C ASP A 163 39.78 3.59 3.71
N LEU A 164 38.80 3.87 2.88
CA LEU A 164 38.01 2.82 2.22
C LEU A 164 38.85 1.98 1.30
N GLN A 165 39.99 2.47 0.76
CA GLN A 165 40.85 1.72 -0.15
C GLN A 165 41.53 0.56 0.55
N ASN A 166 41.79 0.68 1.86
CA ASN A 166 42.40 -0.40 2.66
C ASN A 166 41.38 -1.36 3.26
N ILE A 167 40.08 -1.03 3.22
CA ILE A 167 39.01 -1.83 3.86
C ILE A 167 38.18 -2.58 2.81
N VAL A 168 38.00 -1.99 1.64
CA VAL A 168 37.14 -2.55 0.58
C VAL A 168 37.99 -2.97 -0.60
N TYR A 169 37.90 -4.23 -1.00
CA TYR A 169 38.50 -4.68 -2.24
C TYR A 169 37.80 -4.01 -3.43
N CYS A 170 38.61 -3.38 -4.30
CA CYS A 170 38.09 -2.83 -5.55
C CYS A 170 37.67 -3.99 -6.47
N HIS A 171 36.43 -3.96 -6.94
CA HIS A 171 35.93 -4.85 -7.96
C HIS A 171 35.71 -4.06 -9.26
N ASP A 172 36.42 -4.49 -10.32
CA ASP A 172 36.41 -3.79 -11.62
C ASP A 172 35.08 -3.90 -12.38
N ASP A 173 34.16 -4.78 -11.94
CA ASP A 173 32.89 -5.09 -12.60
C ASP A 173 31.68 -4.45 -11.94
N LEU A 174 31.86 -3.33 -11.22
CA LEU A 174 30.77 -2.58 -10.58
C LEU A 174 30.22 -1.41 -11.43
N GLU A 175 30.74 -1.19 -12.62
CA GLU A 175 30.33 -0.11 -13.52
C GLU A 175 28.82 -0.14 -13.87
N GLU A 176 28.23 -1.35 -13.93
CA GLU A 176 26.80 -1.52 -14.17
C GLU A 176 25.92 -0.86 -13.10
N LEU A 177 26.42 -0.70 -11.86
CA LEU A 177 25.68 -0.02 -10.80
C LEU A 177 25.42 1.44 -11.12
N CYS A 178 26.34 2.07 -11.86
CA CYS A 178 26.28 3.49 -12.24
C CYS A 178 25.60 3.73 -13.58
N SER A 179 25.12 2.69 -14.27
CA SER A 179 24.44 2.82 -15.57
C SER A 179 23.05 3.46 -15.45
N PRO A 180 22.53 4.15 -16.50
CA PRO A 180 21.15 4.61 -16.53
C PRO A 180 20.15 3.46 -16.33
N PHE A 181 18.97 3.75 -15.79
CA PHE A 181 17.90 2.76 -15.73
C PHE A 181 17.28 2.56 -17.10
N THR A 182 17.14 1.32 -17.52
CA THR A 182 16.43 0.99 -18.76
C THR A 182 14.92 0.90 -18.54
N ASP A 183 14.15 1.02 -19.62
CA ASP A 183 12.70 0.81 -19.57
C ASP A 183 12.35 -0.59 -19.08
N ASP A 184 13.16 -1.59 -19.41
CA ASP A 184 12.96 -2.98 -18.97
C ASP A 184 13.20 -3.15 -17.48
N ASP A 185 14.21 -2.49 -16.90
CA ASP A 185 14.42 -2.46 -15.44
C ASP A 185 13.18 -1.94 -14.74
N ILE A 186 12.64 -0.82 -15.21
CA ILE A 186 11.48 -0.18 -14.59
C ILE A 186 10.23 -1.05 -14.77
N ASN A 187 10.01 -1.61 -15.95
CA ASN A 187 8.89 -2.50 -16.23
C ASN A 187 8.96 -3.76 -15.34
N SER A 188 10.13 -4.35 -15.16
CA SER A 188 10.32 -5.53 -14.32
C SER A 188 9.96 -5.24 -12.86
N VAL A 189 10.41 -4.11 -12.33
CA VAL A 189 10.06 -3.67 -10.96
C VAL A 189 8.54 -3.52 -10.78
N ILE A 190 7.85 -2.96 -11.77
CA ILE A 190 6.39 -2.82 -11.70
C ILE A 190 5.70 -4.19 -11.70
N LEU A 191 6.16 -5.12 -12.53
CA LEU A 191 5.62 -6.49 -12.57
C LEU A 191 5.84 -7.26 -11.25
N ASP A 192 6.94 -6.99 -10.57
CA ASP A 192 7.28 -7.61 -9.28
C ASP A 192 6.56 -6.99 -8.08
N LEU A 193 5.93 -5.82 -8.23
CA LEU A 193 5.23 -5.18 -7.12
C LEU A 193 4.15 -6.10 -6.53
N PRO A 194 4.11 -6.30 -5.21
CA PRO A 194 3.08 -7.13 -4.60
C PRO A 194 1.69 -6.47 -4.65
N ASN A 195 0.71 -7.17 -5.21
CA ASN A 195 -0.62 -6.62 -5.50
C ASN A 195 -1.39 -6.15 -4.25
N LYS A 196 -1.21 -6.82 -3.10
CA LYS A 196 -2.08 -6.67 -1.92
C LYS A 196 -1.38 -6.04 -0.70
N ARG A 197 -0.20 -5.43 -0.87
CA ARG A 197 0.47 -4.73 0.23
C ARG A 197 -0.20 -3.40 0.54
N ALA A 198 -0.12 -2.98 1.81
CA ALA A 198 -0.63 -1.69 2.25
C ALA A 198 0.05 -0.55 1.48
N PRO A 199 -0.72 0.41 0.96
CA PRO A 199 -0.18 1.57 0.28
C PRO A 199 0.47 2.56 1.26
N GLY A 200 1.35 3.39 0.75
CA GLY A 200 1.87 4.57 1.45
C GLY A 200 0.92 5.77 1.40
N PRO A 201 1.43 7.00 1.65
CA PRO A 201 0.64 8.23 1.61
C PRO A 201 -0.01 8.54 0.27
N ASP A 202 0.56 8.05 -0.84
CA ASP A 202 -0.03 8.11 -2.17
C ASP A 202 -1.39 7.40 -2.27
N GLY A 203 -1.60 6.34 -1.48
CA GLY A 203 -2.87 5.60 -1.38
C GLY A 203 -3.05 4.51 -2.44
N PHE A 204 -2.01 4.18 -3.22
CA PHE A 204 -2.06 3.19 -4.28
C PHE A 204 -1.17 1.98 -3.98
N ASN A 205 -1.64 0.78 -4.30
CA ASN A 205 -0.91 -0.47 -4.13
C ASN A 205 -0.36 -1.00 -5.47
N GLY A 206 0.42 -2.09 -5.45
CA GLY A 206 1.01 -2.66 -6.65
C GLY A 206 -0.01 -3.08 -7.70
N PHE A 207 -1.21 -3.49 -7.31
CA PHE A 207 -2.28 -3.81 -8.27
C PHE A 207 -2.68 -2.60 -9.12
N PHE A 208 -2.79 -1.43 -8.50
CA PHE A 208 -3.06 -0.18 -9.24
C PHE A 208 -1.96 0.11 -10.24
N PHE A 209 -0.70 0.06 -9.82
CA PHE A 209 0.44 0.37 -10.71
C PHE A 209 0.48 -0.57 -11.91
N LYS A 210 0.33 -1.88 -11.71
CA LYS A 210 0.28 -2.85 -12.81
C LYS A 210 -0.88 -2.57 -13.77
N ARG A 211 -2.06 -2.25 -13.25
CA ARG A 211 -3.25 -2.04 -14.07
C ARG A 211 -3.25 -0.71 -14.82
N ALA A 212 -2.68 0.33 -14.22
CA ALA A 212 -2.62 1.68 -14.78
C ALA A 212 -1.32 1.93 -15.56
N TRP A 213 -0.37 0.99 -15.56
CA TRP A 213 1.00 1.21 -16.02
C TRP A 213 1.09 1.83 -17.41
N HIS A 214 0.33 1.32 -18.35
CA HIS A 214 0.31 1.86 -19.71
C HIS A 214 0.01 3.37 -19.75
N THR A 215 -0.81 3.87 -18.84
CA THR A 215 -1.19 5.29 -18.78
C THR A 215 -0.16 6.15 -18.05
N ILE A 216 0.50 5.59 -17.02
CA ILE A 216 1.33 6.39 -16.09
C ILE A 216 2.83 6.26 -16.35
N ARG A 217 3.27 5.27 -17.13
CA ARG A 217 4.69 4.87 -17.29
C ARG A 217 5.61 6.02 -17.69
N THR A 218 5.18 6.89 -18.60
CA THR A 218 6.00 8.00 -19.11
C THR A 218 6.51 8.92 -18.01
N ASP A 219 5.64 9.27 -17.05
CA ASP A 219 6.04 10.11 -15.92
C ASP A 219 7.02 9.37 -14.99
N PHE A 220 6.86 8.04 -14.83
CA PHE A 220 7.77 7.22 -14.01
C PHE A 220 9.13 7.01 -14.66
N PHE A 221 9.18 6.87 -15.99
CA PHE A 221 10.45 6.85 -16.72
C PHE A 221 11.19 8.18 -16.55
N ALA A 222 10.49 9.32 -16.68
CA ALA A 222 11.06 10.62 -16.42
C ALA A 222 11.60 10.75 -14.96
N LEU A 223 10.85 10.27 -13.97
CA LEU A 223 11.33 10.24 -12.57
C LEU A 223 12.62 9.44 -12.41
N CYS A 224 12.69 8.26 -13.00
CA CYS A 224 13.89 7.41 -12.88
C CYS A 224 15.09 8.03 -13.59
N GLN A 225 14.87 8.70 -14.72
CA GLN A 225 15.90 9.45 -15.43
C GLN A 225 16.38 10.66 -14.63
N ASP A 226 15.47 11.48 -14.10
CA ASP A 226 15.81 12.62 -13.23
C ASP A 226 16.55 12.17 -11.97
N PHE A 227 16.16 11.01 -11.40
CA PHE A 227 16.85 10.43 -10.27
C PHE A 227 18.28 10.03 -10.63
N TYR A 228 18.49 9.37 -11.75
CA TYR A 228 19.82 9.02 -12.26
C TYR A 228 20.70 10.24 -12.48
N LEU A 229 20.14 11.32 -13.04
CA LEU A 229 20.84 12.58 -13.27
C LEU A 229 21.04 13.42 -11.98
N GLY A 230 20.50 13.00 -10.84
CA GLY A 230 20.57 13.76 -9.58
C GLY A 230 19.69 15.00 -9.54
N THR A 231 18.77 15.17 -10.48
CA THR A 231 17.89 16.34 -10.60
C THR A 231 16.50 16.15 -9.96
N ALA A 232 16.16 14.93 -9.54
CA ALA A 232 14.87 14.63 -8.94
C ALA A 232 14.68 15.28 -7.55
N ASP A 233 13.58 16.02 -7.35
CA ASP A 233 13.17 16.50 -6.02
C ASP A 233 12.49 15.39 -5.21
N LEU A 234 13.31 14.54 -4.59
CA LEU A 234 12.82 13.41 -3.80
C LEU A 234 11.97 13.83 -2.59
N LYS A 235 12.08 15.06 -2.10
CA LYS A 235 11.28 15.54 -0.95
C LYS A 235 9.79 15.42 -1.20
N SER A 236 9.35 15.61 -2.45
CA SER A 236 7.94 15.55 -2.86
C SER A 236 7.34 14.14 -2.78
N ILE A 237 8.16 13.10 -2.89
CA ILE A 237 7.79 11.68 -2.86
C ILE A 237 8.34 10.94 -1.63
N ASN A 238 9.26 11.56 -0.87
CA ASN A 238 9.84 10.97 0.35
C ASN A 238 8.91 11.19 1.54
N SER A 239 7.81 10.47 1.55
CA SER A 239 6.85 10.48 2.65
C SER A 239 6.43 9.07 3.01
N SER A 240 6.16 8.82 4.29
CA SER A 240 5.68 7.54 4.78
C SER A 240 4.67 7.71 5.90
N TYR A 241 3.74 6.75 6.01
CA TYR A 241 2.99 6.54 7.24
C TYR A 241 3.76 5.60 8.14
N ILE A 242 3.74 5.84 9.44
CA ILE A 242 4.26 4.91 10.44
C ILE A 242 3.07 4.13 10.99
N ALA A 243 3.03 2.82 10.72
CA ALA A 243 2.08 1.91 11.32
C ALA A 243 2.71 1.24 12.54
N LEU A 244 1.98 1.26 13.66
CA LEU A 244 2.42 0.68 14.91
C LEU A 244 1.95 -0.77 15.01
N VAL A 245 2.88 -1.71 15.09
CA VAL A 245 2.59 -3.14 15.20
C VAL A 245 3.08 -3.64 16.55
N PRO A 246 2.21 -4.21 17.40
CA PRO A 246 2.63 -4.72 18.71
C PRO A 246 3.64 -5.87 18.56
N LYS A 247 4.65 -5.90 19.42
CA LYS A 247 5.67 -6.97 19.51
C LYS A 247 5.20 -8.13 20.38
N ARG A 248 4.27 -7.86 21.30
CA ARG A 248 3.74 -8.81 22.29
C ARG A 248 2.24 -8.60 22.45
N GLU A 249 1.60 -9.56 23.07
CA GLU A 249 0.23 -9.42 23.58
C GLU A 249 0.23 -8.41 24.73
N ASN A 250 -0.83 -7.58 24.81
CA ASN A 250 -0.97 -6.52 25.83
C ASN A 250 0.24 -5.56 25.91
N PRO A 251 0.51 -4.79 24.85
CA PRO A 251 1.59 -3.81 24.84
C PRO A 251 1.24 -2.63 25.75
N GLU A 252 2.17 -2.23 26.60
CA GLU A 252 1.99 -1.15 27.61
C GLU A 252 2.80 0.08 27.28
N TYR A 253 4.02 -0.09 26.72
CA TYR A 253 4.96 1.00 26.43
C TYR A 253 5.16 1.20 24.93
N VAL A 254 5.63 2.38 24.56
CA VAL A 254 5.99 2.68 23.14
C VAL A 254 7.03 1.67 22.62
N SER A 255 7.94 1.20 23.46
CA SER A 255 8.95 0.19 23.12
C SER A 255 8.36 -1.16 22.71
N ASP A 256 7.12 -1.46 23.10
CA ASP A 256 6.42 -2.69 22.74
C ASP A 256 5.87 -2.67 21.31
N TYR A 257 5.99 -1.56 20.61
CA TYR A 257 5.54 -1.43 19.23
C TYR A 257 6.72 -1.38 18.25
N ARG A 258 6.52 -1.98 17.08
CA ARG A 258 7.41 -1.83 15.91
C ARG A 258 6.87 -0.73 15.03
N PRO A 259 7.65 0.32 14.74
CA PRO A 259 7.28 1.28 13.72
C PRO A 259 7.52 0.67 12.33
N ILE A 260 6.46 0.45 11.57
CA ILE A 260 6.55 -0.03 10.19
C ILE A 260 6.30 1.13 9.24
N SER A 261 7.31 1.52 8.48
CA SER A 261 7.19 2.61 7.50
C SER A 261 6.47 2.14 6.23
N LEU A 262 5.34 2.74 5.94
CA LEU A 262 4.61 2.58 4.69
C LEU A 262 5.00 3.71 3.74
N VAL A 263 6.08 3.51 3.05
CA VAL A 263 6.68 4.51 2.13
C VAL A 263 5.81 4.70 0.89
N SER A 264 5.84 5.89 0.28
CA SER A 264 5.15 6.19 -0.96
C SER A 264 5.61 5.27 -2.11
N SER A 265 4.69 4.94 -3.01
CA SER A 265 4.99 3.99 -4.10
C SER A 265 6.02 4.50 -5.09
N PRO A 266 6.07 5.78 -5.49
CA PRO A 266 7.13 6.29 -6.35
C PRO A 266 8.53 6.06 -5.76
N LEU A 267 8.71 6.35 -4.47
CA LEU A 267 10.00 6.11 -3.81
C LEU A 267 10.32 4.62 -3.69
N LYS A 268 9.30 3.76 -3.44
CA LYS A 268 9.49 2.30 -3.45
C LYS A 268 9.99 1.76 -4.79
N ILE A 269 9.50 2.32 -5.90
CA ILE A 269 9.92 1.91 -7.24
C ILE A 269 11.39 2.24 -7.45
N VAL A 270 11.82 3.47 -7.15
CA VAL A 270 13.23 3.88 -7.22
C VAL A 270 14.11 3.02 -6.30
N ALA A 271 13.70 2.84 -5.04
CA ALA A 271 14.45 2.00 -4.10
C ALA A 271 14.54 0.55 -4.55
N LYS A 272 13.50 0.00 -5.20
CA LYS A 272 13.52 -1.38 -5.72
C LYS A 272 14.44 -1.51 -6.93
N LEU A 273 14.51 -0.49 -7.80
CA LEU A 273 15.48 -0.45 -8.90
C LEU A 273 16.90 -0.52 -8.38
N LEU A 274 17.24 0.32 -7.39
CA LEU A 274 18.55 0.29 -6.73
C LEU A 274 18.84 -1.05 -6.05
N ALA A 275 17.86 -1.60 -5.33
CA ALA A 275 17.99 -2.89 -4.66
C ALA A 275 18.21 -4.05 -5.63
N ASN A 276 17.55 -4.04 -6.79
CA ASN A 276 17.74 -5.07 -7.82
C ASN A 276 19.16 -5.02 -8.39
N ARG A 277 19.69 -3.83 -8.67
CA ARG A 277 21.07 -3.66 -9.13
C ARG A 277 22.09 -4.07 -8.08
N LEU A 278 21.92 -3.59 -6.84
CA LEU A 278 22.81 -3.97 -5.76
C LEU A 278 22.80 -5.50 -5.53
N GLN A 279 21.64 -6.13 -5.72
CA GLN A 279 21.50 -7.57 -5.54
C GLN A 279 22.31 -8.40 -6.55
N SER A 280 22.53 -7.90 -7.77
CA SER A 280 23.34 -8.60 -8.78
C SER A 280 24.81 -8.73 -8.37
N VAL A 281 25.30 -7.77 -7.60
CA VAL A 281 26.70 -7.73 -7.14
C VAL A 281 26.87 -8.05 -5.64
N ALA A 282 25.76 -8.19 -4.90
CA ALA A 282 25.79 -8.34 -3.44
C ALA A 282 26.65 -9.50 -2.96
N LEU A 283 26.63 -10.63 -3.66
CA LEU A 283 27.44 -11.81 -3.30
C LEU A 283 28.95 -11.58 -3.49
N LYS A 284 29.35 -10.61 -4.33
CA LYS A 284 30.73 -10.28 -4.59
C LYS A 284 31.30 -9.29 -3.56
N VAL A 285 30.46 -8.30 -3.18
CA VAL A 285 30.91 -7.18 -2.33
C VAL A 285 30.61 -7.36 -0.84
N ILE A 286 29.75 -8.30 -0.49
CA ILE A 286 29.35 -8.55 0.91
C ILE A 286 30.06 -9.80 1.42
N HIS A 287 30.76 -9.65 2.55
CA HIS A 287 31.50 -10.73 3.18
C HIS A 287 30.64 -12.00 3.35
N GLU A 288 31.26 -13.16 3.17
CA GLU A 288 30.58 -14.47 3.22
C GLU A 288 29.85 -14.74 4.54
N ASN A 289 30.32 -14.18 5.65
CA ASN A 289 29.72 -14.33 6.98
C ASN A 289 28.47 -13.45 7.19
N GLN A 290 28.06 -12.62 6.22
CA GLN A 290 26.79 -11.87 6.28
C GLN A 290 25.70 -12.69 5.60
N TYR A 291 24.79 -13.26 6.38
CA TYR A 291 23.74 -14.15 5.88
C TYR A 291 22.39 -13.44 5.74
N ASP A 292 22.09 -12.51 6.65
CA ASP A 292 20.79 -11.83 6.65
C ASP A 292 20.63 -10.89 5.45
N PHE A 293 19.41 -10.95 4.85
CA PHE A 293 18.98 -10.10 3.73
C PHE A 293 19.71 -10.30 2.40
N ILE A 294 20.60 -11.28 2.29
CA ILE A 294 21.29 -11.62 1.04
C ILE A 294 20.57 -12.78 0.37
N LYS A 295 20.09 -12.55 -0.87
CA LYS A 295 19.42 -13.59 -1.65
C LYS A 295 20.39 -14.73 -1.95
N GLY A 296 19.97 -15.95 -1.66
CA GLY A 296 20.79 -17.17 -1.86
C GLY A 296 21.59 -17.57 -0.64
N ARG A 297 21.62 -16.78 0.44
CA ARG A 297 22.19 -17.18 1.74
C ARG A 297 21.06 -17.48 2.73
N THR A 298 21.25 -18.45 3.60
CA THR A 298 20.26 -18.85 4.62
C THR A 298 20.87 -18.76 6.01
N ILE A 299 20.02 -18.62 7.04
CA ILE A 299 20.48 -18.61 8.45
C ILE A 299 21.21 -19.92 8.80
N GLN A 300 20.91 -21.02 8.09
CA GLN A 300 21.57 -22.30 8.29
C GLN A 300 23.04 -22.27 7.88
N ASP A 301 23.39 -21.46 6.87
CA ASP A 301 24.76 -21.26 6.43
C ASP A 301 25.62 -20.55 7.51
N CYS A 302 24.95 -19.87 8.48
CA CYS A 302 25.61 -19.22 9.62
C CYS A 302 26.08 -20.21 10.70
N LEU A 303 25.55 -21.44 10.68
CA LEU A 303 25.82 -22.47 11.69
C LEU A 303 26.82 -23.53 11.21
N ALA A 304 27.26 -23.45 9.97
CA ALA A 304 28.28 -24.29 9.35
C ALA A 304 29.66 -23.67 9.46
#